data_6dfbae3c0a84a41efa26ca4e11ee9b22
#
_entry.id   6dfbae3c0a84a41efa26ca4e11ee9b22
#
_cell.length_a   1.000
_cell.length_b   1.000
_cell.length_c   1.000
_cell.angle_alpha   90.00
_cell.angle_beta   90.00
_cell.angle_gamma   90.00
#
_symmetry.space_group_name_H-M   'P 1'
#
loop_
_entity.id
_entity.type
_entity.pdbx_description
1 polymer ?
#
loop_
_entity_poly.entity_id
_entity_poly.type
_entity_poly.pdbx_seq_one_letter_code
_entity_poly.pdbx_strand_id
1 'polypeptide(L)'
;MEKKNAWEKYPEGTKRQDVFTFAEEYRKFISSCKTERECAAEFYRQAKEAGFADLSEKIAQNAKLKAGDRIVANNMGKGLALFVIGEKDIEEGMNILGAHIDSPRMDLKQVPLYEDTEMALLDTHYYGGVKKYQWVTLPLALHGVICKKDGTTVTVNIGEKPEDPVFGVSDLLIHLAGEQMEKKASKVIEGENLDLLVGSIPAASDDEKEKKEMKDRVKANILNILSKEYGVDEEDFLSAEIEVVPAGAARDYGFDRSMIMGYGHDDRVCAYPSFAAMLEIEKPQHTSVCLLVDKEEIGSVGASGMQSHFFEDSVAEIINLLGEYSELKVRRALHNSRVLSSDVSAAFDPNYPSVMEKRNCAYFGKGLVLNKYTGARGKSGSNDANAEYIAKLRRIFDDHDVSFQTSELGKVDQGGGGTIAYILANYGMNVIDSGVAVLNMHAPWEIISKVDLYEALHGYVAFLKEA
;
A
#
# COMPACT_ATOMS: atom_id res chain seq x y z
N MET A 1 12.52 1.56 29.48
CA MET A 1 11.08 1.62 29.77
C MET A 1 10.47 0.29 29.35
N GLU A 2 9.70 -0.31 30.23
CA GLU A 2 8.96 -1.54 29.91
C GLU A 2 7.76 -1.16 29.05
N LYS A 3 7.71 -1.69 27.82
CA LYS A 3 6.58 -1.46 26.89
C LYS A 3 5.41 -2.34 27.34
N LYS A 4 4.33 -1.75 27.90
CA LYS A 4 3.13 -2.48 28.27
C LYS A 4 2.48 -3.13 27.04
N ASN A 5 1.80 -4.23 27.23
CA ASN A 5 1.04 -4.84 26.14
C ASN A 5 -0.29 -4.08 25.95
N ALA A 6 -0.56 -3.58 24.75
CA ALA A 6 -1.76 -2.82 24.46
C ALA A 6 -3.05 -3.62 24.65
N TRP A 7 -3.02 -4.96 24.52
CA TRP A 7 -4.16 -5.81 24.82
C TRP A 7 -4.66 -5.69 26.28
N GLU A 8 -3.81 -5.26 27.20
CA GLU A 8 -4.21 -5.02 28.60
C GLU A 8 -5.24 -3.89 28.75
N LYS A 9 -5.29 -2.94 27.80
CA LYS A 9 -6.28 -1.86 27.73
C LYS A 9 -7.65 -2.36 27.25
N TYR A 10 -7.70 -3.50 26.61
CA TYR A 10 -8.87 -4.08 25.95
C TYR A 10 -9.23 -5.44 26.57
N PRO A 11 -9.72 -5.46 27.83
CA PRO A 11 -10.19 -6.70 28.46
C PRO A 11 -11.36 -7.29 27.68
N GLU A 12 -11.68 -8.55 27.97
CA GLU A 12 -12.88 -9.19 27.40
C GLU A 12 -14.12 -8.35 27.61
N GLY A 13 -14.98 -8.26 26.58
CA GLY A 13 -16.15 -7.42 26.54
C GLY A 13 -16.14 -6.40 25.42
N THR A 14 -16.89 -5.32 25.56
CA THR A 14 -17.12 -4.31 24.50
C THR A 14 -15.82 -3.73 23.94
N LYS A 15 -14.88 -3.33 24.80
CA LYS A 15 -13.62 -2.76 24.35
C LYS A 15 -12.81 -3.68 23.43
N ARG A 16 -12.75 -4.99 23.77
CA ARG A 16 -12.10 -5.98 22.91
C ARG A 16 -12.85 -6.17 21.61
N GLN A 17 -14.19 -6.15 21.68
CA GLN A 17 -15.03 -6.26 20.49
C GLN A 17 -14.81 -5.10 19.52
N ASP A 18 -14.57 -3.88 20.01
CA ASP A 18 -14.27 -2.72 19.17
C ASP A 18 -12.98 -2.94 18.36
N VAL A 19 -11.92 -3.47 18.99
CA VAL A 19 -10.68 -3.86 18.31
C VAL A 19 -10.95 -4.88 17.21
N PHE A 20 -11.73 -5.93 17.52
CA PHE A 20 -12.04 -6.99 16.55
C PHE A 20 -12.95 -6.49 15.42
N THR A 21 -13.88 -5.59 15.70
CA THR A 21 -14.78 -5.00 14.70
C THR A 21 -13.98 -4.17 13.70
N PHE A 22 -13.15 -3.26 14.16
CA PHE A 22 -12.30 -2.44 13.28
C PHE A 22 -11.32 -3.30 12.47
N ALA A 23 -10.72 -4.30 13.13
CA ALA A 23 -9.82 -5.23 12.46
C ALA A 23 -10.53 -6.11 11.41
N GLU A 24 -11.82 -6.44 11.61
CA GLU A 24 -12.61 -7.17 10.60
C GLU A 24 -12.96 -6.31 9.40
N GLU A 25 -13.25 -5.02 9.60
CA GLU A 25 -13.45 -4.06 8.51
C GLU A 25 -12.18 -3.92 7.68
N TYR A 26 -11.03 -3.76 8.32
CA TYR A 26 -9.74 -3.76 7.66
C TYR A 26 -9.45 -5.08 6.92
N ARG A 27 -9.72 -6.24 7.55
CA ARG A 27 -9.50 -7.55 6.92
C ARG A 27 -10.32 -7.70 5.62
N LYS A 28 -11.55 -7.18 5.60
CA LYS A 28 -12.38 -7.15 4.39
C LYS A 28 -11.79 -6.22 3.33
N PHE A 29 -11.35 -5.03 3.74
CA PHE A 29 -10.71 -4.07 2.84
C PHE A 29 -9.47 -4.67 2.17
N ILE A 30 -8.50 -5.18 2.93
CA ILE A 30 -7.26 -5.73 2.37
C ILE A 30 -7.47 -7.02 1.56
N SER A 31 -8.59 -7.72 1.78
CA SER A 31 -8.97 -8.88 0.96
C SER A 31 -9.47 -8.48 -0.41
N SER A 32 -10.12 -7.33 -0.56
CA SER A 32 -10.76 -6.87 -1.80
C SER A 32 -9.94 -5.82 -2.55
N CYS A 33 -9.03 -5.11 -1.86
CA CYS A 33 -8.21 -4.05 -2.45
C CYS A 33 -6.74 -4.48 -2.45
N LYS A 34 -6.32 -5.15 -3.51
CA LYS A 34 -4.97 -5.73 -3.65
C LYS A 34 -4.02 -4.89 -4.50
N THR A 35 -4.55 -3.89 -5.20
CA THR A 35 -3.78 -2.96 -6.03
C THR A 35 -3.98 -1.52 -5.54
N GLU A 36 -3.06 -0.62 -5.89
CA GLU A 36 -3.21 0.80 -5.59
C GLU A 36 -4.47 1.39 -6.22
N ARG A 37 -4.86 0.91 -7.41
CA ARG A 37 -6.10 1.35 -8.08
C ARG A 37 -7.35 0.93 -7.29
N GLU A 38 -7.39 -0.29 -6.81
CA GLU A 38 -8.51 -0.79 -6.00
C GLU A 38 -8.59 -0.05 -4.67
N CYS A 39 -7.45 0.20 -4.01
CA CYS A 39 -7.39 0.99 -2.78
C CYS A 39 -7.88 2.42 -3.02
N ALA A 40 -7.35 3.10 -4.05
CA ALA A 40 -7.76 4.47 -4.37
C ALA A 40 -9.25 4.56 -4.71
N ALA A 41 -9.78 3.61 -5.50
CA ALA A 41 -11.19 3.56 -5.86
C ALA A 41 -12.10 3.36 -4.64
N GLU A 42 -11.75 2.44 -3.74
CA GLU A 42 -12.54 2.17 -2.53
C GLU A 42 -12.48 3.34 -1.54
N PHE A 43 -11.31 3.91 -1.28
CA PHE A 43 -11.19 5.09 -0.42
C PHE A 43 -11.92 6.30 -1.02
N TYR A 44 -11.84 6.51 -2.33
CA TYR A 44 -12.57 7.58 -2.99
C TYR A 44 -14.09 7.40 -2.87
N ARG A 45 -14.60 6.18 -3.08
CA ARG A 45 -16.02 5.85 -2.92
C ARG A 45 -16.49 6.15 -1.50
N GLN A 46 -15.76 5.67 -0.48
CA GLN A 46 -16.10 5.92 0.92
C GLN A 46 -16.00 7.42 1.28
N ALA A 47 -15.01 8.14 0.76
CA ALA A 47 -14.88 9.59 0.96
C ALA A 47 -16.09 10.34 0.38
N LYS A 48 -16.55 9.99 -0.82
CA LYS A 48 -17.77 10.57 -1.43
C LYS A 48 -19.01 10.29 -0.58
N GLU A 49 -19.17 9.08 -0.07
CA GLU A 49 -20.27 8.72 0.85
C GLU A 49 -20.20 9.48 2.17
N ALA A 50 -18.99 9.80 2.67
CA ALA A 50 -18.76 10.61 3.85
C ALA A 50 -18.86 12.12 3.60
N GLY A 51 -19.26 12.55 2.37
CA GLY A 51 -19.51 13.94 2.03
C GLY A 51 -18.27 14.73 1.57
N PHE A 52 -17.17 14.07 1.20
CA PHE A 52 -16.05 14.74 0.56
C PHE A 52 -16.43 15.16 -0.87
N ALA A 53 -16.23 16.44 -1.19
CA ALA A 53 -16.42 16.98 -2.52
C ALA A 53 -15.14 16.84 -3.34
N ASP A 54 -15.26 16.57 -4.63
CA ASP A 54 -14.11 16.48 -5.53
C ASP A 54 -13.46 17.85 -5.72
N LEU A 55 -12.12 17.90 -5.62
CA LEU A 55 -11.36 19.14 -5.81
C LEU A 55 -11.53 19.70 -7.21
N SER A 56 -11.53 18.86 -8.23
CA SER A 56 -11.70 19.27 -9.62
C SER A 56 -13.07 19.91 -9.89
N GLU A 57 -14.13 19.39 -9.26
CA GLU A 57 -15.47 19.99 -9.31
C GLU A 57 -15.50 21.37 -8.64
N LYS A 58 -14.83 21.50 -7.47
CA LYS A 58 -14.72 22.79 -6.76
C LYS A 58 -13.94 23.83 -7.57
N ILE A 59 -12.85 23.43 -8.22
CA ILE A 59 -12.07 24.28 -9.13
C ILE A 59 -12.95 24.73 -10.31
N ALA A 60 -13.62 23.80 -10.99
CA ALA A 60 -14.47 24.11 -12.14
C ALA A 60 -15.61 25.10 -11.79
N GLN A 61 -16.13 25.03 -10.57
CA GLN A 61 -17.17 25.92 -10.05
C GLN A 61 -16.62 27.22 -9.46
N ASN A 62 -15.32 27.39 -9.33
CA ASN A 62 -14.65 28.45 -8.56
C ASN A 62 -15.32 28.63 -7.16
N ALA A 63 -15.61 27.50 -6.51
CA ALA A 63 -16.35 27.46 -5.26
C ALA A 63 -15.46 27.92 -4.10
N LYS A 64 -15.94 28.81 -3.25
CA LYS A 64 -15.19 29.22 -2.05
C LYS A 64 -15.27 28.14 -0.97
N LEU A 65 -14.10 27.82 -0.40
CA LEU A 65 -13.95 26.89 0.72
C LEU A 65 -13.99 27.64 2.06
N LYS A 66 -14.37 26.90 3.09
CA LYS A 66 -14.43 27.37 4.49
C LYS A 66 -14.09 26.26 5.45
N ALA A 67 -13.83 26.61 6.71
CA ALA A 67 -13.59 25.65 7.78
C ALA A 67 -14.70 24.59 7.88
N GLY A 68 -14.31 23.33 7.98
CA GLY A 68 -15.16 22.14 8.00
C GLY A 68 -15.52 21.58 6.62
N ASP A 69 -15.15 22.23 5.52
CA ASP A 69 -15.34 21.65 4.18
C ASP A 69 -14.43 20.44 3.99
N ARG A 70 -14.98 19.37 3.40
CA ARG A 70 -14.32 18.11 3.12
C ARG A 70 -14.04 18.00 1.63
N ILE A 71 -12.79 17.84 1.26
CA ILE A 71 -12.32 17.82 -0.14
C ILE A 71 -11.49 16.58 -0.41
N VAL A 72 -11.69 15.95 -1.55
CA VAL A 72 -10.86 14.86 -2.05
C VAL A 72 -10.27 15.23 -3.41
N ALA A 73 -8.97 15.06 -3.57
CA ALA A 73 -8.25 15.13 -4.84
C ALA A 73 -7.83 13.73 -5.26
N ASN A 74 -8.01 13.40 -6.53
CA ASN A 74 -7.68 12.09 -7.11
C ASN A 74 -6.49 12.23 -8.05
N ASN A 75 -5.46 11.42 -7.83
CA ASN A 75 -4.27 11.34 -8.65
C ASN A 75 -4.32 10.11 -9.57
N MET A 76 -4.87 10.27 -10.78
CA MET A 76 -4.91 9.24 -11.83
C MET A 76 -5.56 7.90 -11.42
N GLY A 77 -6.40 7.91 -10.37
CA GLY A 77 -6.99 6.70 -9.81
C GLY A 77 -6.00 5.77 -9.10
N LYS A 78 -4.81 6.28 -8.71
CA LYS A 78 -3.74 5.53 -8.04
C LYS A 78 -3.27 6.17 -6.73
N GLY A 79 -3.79 7.32 -6.40
CA GLY A 79 -3.50 8.04 -5.16
C GLY A 79 -4.57 9.06 -4.86
N LEU A 80 -4.64 9.49 -3.60
CA LEU A 80 -5.64 10.45 -3.11
C LEU A 80 -5.01 11.44 -2.14
N ALA A 81 -5.53 12.66 -2.12
CA ALA A 81 -5.34 13.59 -1.02
C ALA A 81 -6.70 14.03 -0.49
N LEU A 82 -6.98 13.76 0.78
CA LEU A 82 -8.19 14.17 1.46
C LEU A 82 -7.88 15.35 2.38
N PHE A 83 -8.72 16.35 2.39
CA PHE A 83 -8.60 17.55 3.22
C PHE A 83 -9.87 17.78 4.03
N VAL A 84 -9.74 18.08 5.31
CA VAL A 84 -10.78 18.70 6.12
C VAL A 84 -10.25 20.08 6.52
N ILE A 85 -10.88 21.14 6.00
CA ILE A 85 -10.39 22.49 6.14
C ILE A 85 -10.47 22.94 7.61
N GLY A 86 -9.36 23.44 8.14
CA GLY A 86 -9.23 23.90 9.52
C GLY A 86 -9.85 25.26 9.78
N GLU A 87 -9.97 25.62 11.07
CA GLU A 87 -10.42 26.95 11.51
C GLU A 87 -9.32 28.00 11.41
N LYS A 88 -8.05 27.60 11.55
CA LYS A 88 -6.88 28.46 11.39
C LYS A 88 -6.52 28.68 9.93
N ASP A 89 -5.78 29.76 9.66
CA ASP A 89 -5.22 29.97 8.33
C ASP A 89 -4.31 28.80 7.95
N ILE A 90 -4.45 28.31 6.71
CA ILE A 90 -3.67 27.19 6.21
C ILE A 90 -2.15 27.48 6.22
N GLU A 91 -1.76 28.77 6.16
CA GLU A 91 -0.36 29.19 6.31
C GLU A 91 0.25 28.85 7.68
N GLU A 92 -0.57 28.58 8.72
CA GLU A 92 -0.09 28.08 10.01
C GLU A 92 0.30 26.59 9.98
N GLY A 93 0.12 25.94 8.83
CA GLY A 93 0.45 24.54 8.57
C GLY A 93 -0.71 23.59 8.74
N MET A 94 -0.53 22.40 8.17
CA MET A 94 -1.50 21.31 8.17
C MET A 94 -1.01 20.16 9.07
N ASN A 95 -1.93 19.32 9.53
CA ASN A 95 -1.64 18.04 10.16
C ASN A 95 -1.86 16.93 9.13
N ILE A 96 -0.81 16.24 8.73
CA ILE A 96 -0.79 15.33 7.57
C ILE A 96 -0.50 13.90 8.01
N LEU A 97 -1.38 12.98 7.64
CA LEU A 97 -1.11 11.54 7.64
C LEU A 97 -0.75 11.13 6.21
N GLY A 98 0.43 10.58 6.00
CA GLY A 98 0.89 10.11 4.70
C GLY A 98 1.15 8.61 4.74
N ALA A 99 0.67 7.84 3.75
CA ALA A 99 0.88 6.42 3.61
C ALA A 99 0.91 6.04 2.13
N HIS A 100 1.56 4.91 1.79
CA HIS A 100 1.46 4.39 0.44
C HIS A 100 0.41 3.29 0.31
N ILE A 101 -0.04 3.03 -0.91
CA ILE A 101 -1.10 2.04 -1.20
C ILE A 101 -0.70 1.01 -2.26
N ASP A 102 0.49 1.16 -2.86
CA ASP A 102 1.14 0.11 -3.64
C ASP A 102 1.81 -0.94 -2.72
N SER A 103 2.17 -2.09 -3.27
CA SER A 103 2.86 -3.17 -2.53
C SER A 103 3.72 -3.99 -3.50
N PRO A 104 4.78 -4.67 -3.01
CA PRO A 104 5.60 -5.54 -3.85
C PRO A 104 4.80 -6.66 -4.50
N ARG A 105 5.03 -6.89 -5.79
CA ARG A 105 4.26 -7.81 -6.63
C ARG A 105 5.01 -8.21 -7.90
N MET A 106 4.32 -8.85 -8.82
CA MET A 106 4.74 -8.97 -10.22
C MET A 106 3.75 -8.22 -11.10
N ASP A 107 4.24 -7.62 -12.19
CA ASP A 107 3.43 -6.99 -13.25
C ASP A 107 3.59 -7.77 -14.55
N LEU A 108 2.54 -7.88 -15.36
CA LEU A 108 2.68 -8.43 -16.71
C LEU A 108 3.50 -7.47 -17.58
N LYS A 109 4.39 -8.04 -18.40
CA LYS A 109 5.09 -7.28 -19.44
C LYS A 109 4.11 -6.83 -20.52
N GLN A 110 4.53 -5.91 -21.40
CA GLN A 110 3.66 -5.36 -22.46
C GLN A 110 3.30 -6.35 -23.55
N VAL A 111 4.12 -7.36 -23.80
CA VAL A 111 3.84 -8.48 -24.72
C VAL A 111 4.01 -9.76 -23.92
N PRO A 112 3.02 -10.10 -23.06
CA PRO A 112 3.26 -11.12 -22.04
C PRO A 112 3.00 -12.54 -22.54
N LEU A 113 2.06 -12.74 -23.45
CA LEU A 113 1.56 -14.07 -23.79
C LEU A 113 2.44 -14.78 -24.83
N TYR A 114 2.98 -15.91 -24.47
CA TYR A 114 3.75 -16.78 -25.35
C TYR A 114 3.42 -18.26 -25.10
N GLU A 115 3.85 -19.12 -26.00
CA GLU A 115 3.74 -20.57 -25.87
C GLU A 115 5.12 -21.23 -25.97
N ASP A 116 5.41 -22.17 -25.10
CA ASP A 116 6.54 -23.08 -25.22
C ASP A 116 6.11 -24.50 -24.82
N THR A 117 6.51 -25.48 -25.59
CA THR A 117 6.23 -26.92 -25.33
C THR A 117 4.76 -27.23 -25.02
N GLU A 118 3.85 -26.61 -25.80
CA GLU A 118 2.39 -26.75 -25.64
C GLU A 118 1.85 -26.27 -24.27
N MET A 119 2.53 -25.30 -23.67
CA MET A 119 2.07 -24.54 -22.50
C MET A 119 2.05 -23.05 -22.82
N ALA A 120 0.95 -22.38 -22.49
CA ALA A 120 0.85 -20.94 -22.60
C ALA A 120 1.28 -20.29 -21.27
N LEU A 121 2.12 -19.27 -21.39
CA LEU A 121 2.67 -18.52 -20.24
C LEU A 121 2.46 -17.02 -20.42
N LEU A 122 2.41 -16.30 -19.28
CA LEU A 122 2.46 -14.84 -19.23
C LEU A 122 3.78 -14.41 -18.62
N ASP A 123 4.57 -13.67 -19.39
CA ASP A 123 5.85 -13.10 -18.99
C ASP A 123 5.64 -11.93 -18.01
N THR A 124 6.41 -11.89 -16.93
CA THR A 124 6.26 -10.93 -15.84
C THR A 124 7.56 -10.16 -15.54
N HIS A 125 7.40 -9.06 -14.81
CA HIS A 125 8.47 -8.34 -14.16
C HIS A 125 8.12 -8.08 -12.70
N TYR A 126 8.99 -8.38 -11.76
CA TYR A 126 8.72 -8.07 -10.35
C TYR A 126 8.82 -6.57 -10.09
N TYR A 127 8.01 -6.11 -9.14
CA TYR A 127 7.88 -4.74 -8.68
C TYR A 127 8.25 -4.65 -7.20
N GLY A 128 9.14 -3.72 -6.84
CA GLY A 128 9.62 -3.55 -5.47
C GLY A 128 10.64 -4.62 -5.02
N GLY A 129 10.92 -4.66 -3.73
CA GLY A 129 11.91 -5.53 -3.13
C GLY A 129 11.38 -6.90 -2.75
N VAL A 130 11.45 -7.90 -3.62
CA VAL A 130 10.92 -9.25 -3.37
C VAL A 130 12.00 -10.31 -3.17
N LYS A 131 11.73 -11.30 -2.32
CA LYS A 131 12.44 -12.57 -2.31
C LYS A 131 11.76 -13.50 -3.31
N LYS A 132 12.27 -13.58 -4.54
CA LYS A 132 11.63 -14.29 -5.66
C LYS A 132 11.21 -15.71 -5.35
N TYR A 133 11.97 -16.43 -4.52
CA TYR A 133 11.63 -17.80 -4.12
C TYR A 133 10.37 -17.94 -3.26
N GLN A 134 9.83 -16.83 -2.74
CA GLN A 134 8.55 -16.83 -2.02
C GLN A 134 7.33 -16.76 -2.96
N TRP A 135 7.55 -16.46 -4.24
CA TRP A 135 6.48 -16.23 -5.23
C TRP A 135 6.21 -17.42 -6.15
N VAL A 136 7.02 -18.49 -6.05
CA VAL A 136 6.80 -19.74 -6.79
C VAL A 136 5.88 -20.68 -6.02
N THR A 137 5.16 -21.56 -6.74
CA THR A 137 4.26 -22.58 -6.17
C THR A 137 3.10 -22.05 -5.32
N LEU A 138 2.72 -20.80 -5.53
CA LEU A 138 1.57 -20.17 -4.88
C LEU A 138 0.39 -20.02 -5.87
N PRO A 139 -0.86 -20.13 -5.40
CA PRO A 139 -1.99 -19.64 -6.17
C PRO A 139 -1.92 -18.11 -6.27
N LEU A 140 -1.97 -17.60 -7.49
CA LEU A 140 -1.89 -16.18 -7.84
C LEU A 140 -3.13 -15.76 -8.60
N ALA A 141 -3.49 -14.49 -8.47
CA ALA A 141 -4.61 -13.81 -9.11
C ALA A 141 -4.11 -12.68 -10.01
N LEU A 142 -4.92 -12.30 -10.99
CA LEU A 142 -4.67 -11.17 -11.89
C LEU A 142 -5.63 -10.04 -11.54
N HIS A 143 -5.08 -8.86 -11.24
CA HIS A 143 -5.82 -7.65 -10.94
C HIS A 143 -5.35 -6.50 -11.82
N GLY A 144 -6.22 -5.57 -12.18
CA GLY A 144 -5.82 -4.37 -12.88
C GLY A 144 -6.80 -3.90 -13.95
N VAL A 145 -6.28 -3.21 -14.95
CA VAL A 145 -7.07 -2.63 -16.04
C VAL A 145 -6.40 -2.80 -17.39
N ILE A 146 -7.24 -2.92 -18.42
CA ILE A 146 -6.83 -2.88 -19.82
C ILE A 146 -7.56 -1.69 -20.47
N CYS A 147 -6.82 -0.69 -20.93
CA CYS A 147 -7.39 0.47 -21.62
C CYS A 147 -7.31 0.25 -23.13
N LYS A 148 -8.46 0.09 -23.77
CA LYS A 148 -8.54 -0.21 -25.21
C LYS A 148 -8.39 1.05 -26.05
N LYS A 149 -8.01 0.88 -27.32
CA LYS A 149 -7.84 2.01 -28.28
C LYS A 149 -9.09 2.85 -28.50
N ASP A 150 -10.27 2.28 -28.31
CA ASP A 150 -11.57 2.99 -28.42
C ASP A 150 -11.91 3.83 -27.18
N GLY A 151 -11.05 3.81 -26.15
CA GLY A 151 -11.23 4.52 -24.89
C GLY A 151 -12.01 3.74 -23.83
N THR A 152 -12.46 2.51 -24.14
CA THR A 152 -13.08 1.65 -23.12
C THR A 152 -12.03 1.05 -22.19
N THR A 153 -12.42 0.76 -20.94
CA THR A 153 -11.56 0.12 -19.94
C THR A 153 -12.18 -1.17 -19.47
N VAL A 154 -11.41 -2.23 -19.51
CA VAL A 154 -11.76 -3.54 -18.95
C VAL A 154 -11.08 -3.68 -17.60
N THR A 155 -11.84 -3.90 -16.53
CA THR A 155 -11.29 -4.24 -15.23
C THR A 155 -11.01 -5.73 -15.17
N VAL A 156 -9.81 -6.09 -14.74
CA VAL A 156 -9.37 -7.46 -14.55
C VAL A 156 -9.35 -7.75 -13.05
N ASN A 157 -10.04 -8.80 -12.63
CA ASN A 157 -10.02 -9.34 -11.28
C ASN A 157 -10.37 -10.83 -11.40
N ILE A 158 -9.35 -11.69 -11.50
CA ILE A 158 -9.50 -13.13 -11.79
C ILE A 158 -8.62 -13.90 -10.80
N GLY A 159 -9.21 -14.85 -10.09
CA GLY A 159 -8.50 -15.71 -9.12
C GLY A 159 -8.95 -15.55 -7.68
N GLU A 160 -9.94 -14.69 -7.41
CA GLU A 160 -10.39 -14.40 -6.05
C GLU A 160 -11.62 -15.24 -5.63
N LYS A 161 -12.47 -15.61 -6.55
CA LYS A 161 -13.68 -16.38 -6.27
C LYS A 161 -13.38 -17.88 -6.37
N PRO A 162 -14.12 -18.71 -5.64
CA PRO A 162 -13.94 -20.18 -5.71
C PRO A 162 -14.10 -20.77 -7.12
N GLU A 163 -14.91 -20.13 -7.97
CA GLU A 163 -15.17 -20.51 -9.37
C GLU A 163 -14.12 -19.99 -10.35
N ASP A 164 -13.30 -19.01 -9.97
CA ASP A 164 -12.26 -18.46 -10.83
C ASP A 164 -11.09 -19.45 -10.96
N PRO A 165 -10.41 -19.49 -12.13
CA PRO A 165 -9.10 -20.13 -12.21
C PRO A 165 -8.07 -19.33 -11.42
N VAL A 166 -7.08 -20.02 -10.85
CA VAL A 166 -5.86 -19.40 -10.30
C VAL A 166 -4.69 -19.67 -11.22
N PHE A 167 -3.65 -18.86 -11.09
CA PHE A 167 -2.42 -18.96 -11.86
C PHE A 167 -1.24 -19.26 -10.94
N GLY A 168 -0.07 -19.51 -11.49
CA GLY A 168 1.10 -19.73 -10.65
C GLY A 168 2.38 -19.87 -11.45
N VAL A 169 3.48 -19.64 -10.76
CA VAL A 169 4.83 -19.87 -11.24
C VAL A 169 5.26 -21.27 -10.78
N SER A 170 5.67 -22.13 -11.71
CA SER A 170 6.20 -23.45 -11.37
C SER A 170 7.61 -23.37 -10.80
N ASP A 171 8.01 -24.37 -10.03
CA ASP A 171 9.38 -24.54 -9.55
C ASP A 171 9.85 -25.97 -9.80
N LEU A 172 11.15 -26.19 -9.76
CA LEU A 172 11.73 -27.52 -9.95
C LEU A 172 11.35 -28.45 -8.80
N LEU A 173 11.04 -29.70 -9.16
CA LEU A 173 10.93 -30.74 -8.13
C LEU A 173 12.31 -31.02 -7.49
N ILE A 174 12.32 -31.38 -6.21
CA ILE A 174 13.53 -31.57 -5.42
C ILE A 174 14.55 -32.56 -6.06
N HIS A 175 14.05 -33.55 -6.79
CA HIS A 175 14.93 -34.55 -7.41
C HIS A 175 15.70 -34.04 -8.63
N LEU A 176 15.30 -32.91 -9.21
CA LEU A 176 16.01 -32.24 -10.32
C LEU A 176 16.67 -30.93 -9.88
N ALA A 177 16.47 -30.48 -8.64
CA ALA A 177 16.91 -29.19 -8.13
C ALA A 177 18.35 -29.16 -7.62
N GLY A 178 19.20 -30.18 -7.89
CA GLY A 178 20.57 -30.26 -7.34
C GLY A 178 21.38 -28.98 -7.58
N GLU A 179 21.50 -28.54 -8.84
CA GLU A 179 22.21 -27.29 -9.18
C GLU A 179 21.50 -26.01 -8.67
N GLN A 180 20.18 -26.02 -8.64
CA GLN A 180 19.40 -24.91 -8.12
C GLN A 180 19.64 -24.68 -6.62
N MET A 181 19.71 -25.77 -5.84
CA MET A 181 19.93 -25.73 -4.40
C MET A 181 21.34 -25.26 -4.00
N GLU A 182 22.31 -25.33 -4.89
CA GLU A 182 23.68 -24.81 -4.67
C GLU A 182 23.79 -23.30 -4.96
N LYS A 183 22.76 -22.69 -5.58
CA LYS A 183 22.75 -21.25 -5.84
C LYS A 183 22.50 -20.45 -4.55
N LYS A 184 23.04 -19.21 -4.50
CA LYS A 184 22.65 -18.26 -3.45
C LYS A 184 21.14 -17.99 -3.51
N ALA A 185 20.49 -17.80 -2.37
CA ALA A 185 19.03 -17.55 -2.30
C ALA A 185 18.55 -16.41 -3.23
N SER A 186 19.36 -15.37 -3.44
CA SER A 186 19.06 -14.28 -4.38
C SER A 186 19.09 -14.70 -5.86
N LYS A 187 19.63 -15.88 -6.18
CA LYS A 187 19.80 -16.44 -7.53
C LYS A 187 19.06 -17.77 -7.73
N VAL A 188 18.43 -18.30 -6.69
CA VAL A 188 17.75 -19.60 -6.75
C VAL A 188 16.55 -19.58 -7.72
N ILE A 189 15.85 -18.45 -7.78
CA ILE A 189 14.85 -18.14 -8.82
C ILE A 189 15.36 -16.95 -9.61
N GLU A 190 15.40 -17.08 -10.91
CA GLU A 190 15.78 -16.00 -11.83
C GLU A 190 14.56 -15.13 -12.15
N GLY A 191 14.73 -13.83 -12.36
CA GLY A 191 13.62 -12.92 -12.63
C GLY A 191 12.86 -13.27 -13.89
N GLU A 192 13.57 -13.69 -14.94
CA GLU A 192 12.98 -14.10 -16.22
C GLU A 192 12.27 -15.48 -16.16
N ASN A 193 12.27 -16.16 -15.02
CA ASN A 193 11.57 -17.42 -14.80
C ASN A 193 10.35 -17.25 -13.87
N LEU A 194 9.90 -16.02 -13.64
CA LEU A 194 8.69 -15.72 -12.88
C LEU A 194 7.45 -15.67 -13.80
N ASP A 195 7.35 -16.57 -14.76
CA ASP A 195 6.27 -16.61 -15.73
C ASP A 195 5.10 -17.43 -15.24
N LEU A 196 3.90 -16.92 -15.44
CA LEU A 196 2.66 -17.57 -15.03
C LEU A 196 2.24 -18.62 -16.04
N LEU A 197 2.06 -19.85 -15.60
CA LEU A 197 1.39 -20.87 -16.43
C LEU A 197 -0.10 -20.58 -16.48
N VAL A 198 -0.65 -20.42 -17.72
CA VAL A 198 -2.04 -20.01 -17.92
C VAL A 198 -2.88 -20.95 -18.78
N GLY A 199 -2.29 -21.97 -19.38
CA GLY A 199 -3.04 -22.97 -20.13
C GLY A 199 -2.21 -24.02 -20.82
N SER A 200 -2.90 -25.12 -21.23
CA SER A 200 -2.30 -26.26 -21.91
C SER A 200 -3.25 -26.92 -22.93
N ILE A 201 -4.44 -26.37 -23.15
CA ILE A 201 -5.39 -26.94 -24.14
C ILE A 201 -5.17 -26.25 -25.48
N PRO A 202 -4.82 -26.99 -26.55
CA PRO A 202 -4.69 -26.42 -27.88
C PRO A 202 -6.03 -26.01 -28.48
N ALA A 203 -6.06 -24.96 -29.29
CA ALA A 203 -7.24 -24.54 -30.02
C ALA A 203 -7.75 -25.70 -30.91
N ALA A 204 -9.06 -25.90 -30.91
CA ALA A 204 -9.71 -26.88 -31.76
C ALA A 204 -9.67 -26.45 -33.24
N SER A 205 -9.44 -27.39 -34.13
CA SER A 205 -9.66 -27.24 -35.58
C SER A 205 -10.19 -28.55 -36.11
N ASP A 206 -11.15 -28.49 -37.03
CA ASP A 206 -11.70 -29.68 -37.71
C ASP A 206 -10.85 -30.09 -38.91
N ASP A 207 -9.94 -29.24 -39.38
CA ASP A 207 -9.04 -29.50 -40.51
C ASP A 207 -7.66 -29.98 -40.04
N GLU A 208 -7.31 -31.20 -40.37
CA GLU A 208 -6.00 -31.81 -40.05
C GLU A 208 -4.82 -31.07 -40.69
N LYS A 209 -5.03 -30.32 -41.79
CA LYS A 209 -4.02 -29.53 -42.44
C LYS A 209 -3.78 -28.23 -41.66
N GLU A 210 -4.84 -27.55 -41.25
CA GLU A 210 -4.77 -26.38 -40.36
C GLU A 210 -4.10 -26.73 -39.05
N LYS A 211 -4.41 -27.87 -38.41
CA LYS A 211 -3.77 -28.34 -37.19
C LYS A 211 -2.27 -28.46 -37.31
N LYS A 212 -1.76 -28.86 -38.49
CA LYS A 212 -0.31 -29.01 -38.71
C LYS A 212 0.38 -27.70 -39.06
N GLU A 213 -0.32 -26.76 -39.61
CA GLU A 213 0.20 -25.46 -40.07
C GLU A 213 0.11 -24.38 -38.97
N MET A 214 -0.85 -24.51 -38.02
CA MET A 214 -1.05 -23.59 -36.94
C MET A 214 0.05 -23.75 -35.88
N LYS A 215 0.88 -22.72 -35.69
CA LYS A 215 1.82 -22.63 -34.59
C LYS A 215 1.11 -22.08 -33.34
N ASP A 216 1.67 -22.35 -32.17
CA ASP A 216 1.22 -21.78 -30.89
C ASP A 216 -0.28 -21.96 -30.63
N ARG A 217 -0.77 -23.19 -30.78
CA ARG A 217 -2.19 -23.52 -30.67
C ARG A 217 -2.77 -23.34 -29.28
N VAL A 218 -1.97 -23.52 -28.25
CA VAL A 218 -2.40 -23.29 -26.87
C VAL A 218 -2.53 -21.80 -26.62
N LYS A 219 -1.58 -20.99 -27.08
CA LYS A 219 -1.69 -19.52 -27.08
C LYS A 219 -2.94 -19.05 -27.82
N ALA A 220 -3.20 -19.63 -29.01
CA ALA A 220 -4.39 -19.29 -29.78
C ALA A 220 -5.70 -19.59 -29.01
N ASN A 221 -5.74 -20.69 -28.25
CA ASN A 221 -6.89 -20.99 -27.40
C ASN A 221 -7.06 -19.99 -26.27
N ILE A 222 -5.97 -19.60 -25.60
CA ILE A 222 -6.03 -18.56 -24.55
C ILE A 222 -6.53 -17.24 -25.12
N LEU A 223 -6.04 -16.81 -26.30
CA LEU A 223 -6.55 -15.59 -26.96
C LEU A 223 -8.04 -15.69 -27.29
N ASN A 224 -8.52 -16.85 -27.73
CA ASN A 224 -9.94 -17.08 -27.96
C ASN A 224 -10.78 -16.93 -26.67
N ILE A 225 -10.27 -17.44 -25.54
CA ILE A 225 -10.93 -17.29 -24.23
C ILE A 225 -10.96 -15.81 -23.82
N LEU A 226 -9.83 -15.13 -23.91
CA LEU A 226 -9.70 -13.70 -23.55
C LEU A 226 -10.64 -12.83 -24.40
N SER A 227 -10.68 -13.07 -25.72
CA SER A 227 -11.58 -12.33 -26.60
C SER A 227 -13.06 -12.62 -26.31
N LYS A 228 -13.42 -13.88 -26.08
CA LYS A 228 -14.82 -14.30 -25.87
C LYS A 228 -15.38 -13.91 -24.50
N GLU A 229 -14.58 -14.06 -23.43
CA GLU A 229 -15.05 -13.89 -22.05
C GLU A 229 -14.81 -12.47 -21.54
N TYR A 230 -13.69 -11.84 -21.95
CA TYR A 230 -13.27 -10.53 -21.47
C TYR A 230 -13.28 -9.44 -22.55
N GLY A 231 -13.51 -9.81 -23.82
CA GLY A 231 -13.46 -8.86 -24.93
C GLY A 231 -12.07 -8.25 -25.16
N VAL A 232 -11.01 -8.99 -24.86
CA VAL A 232 -9.61 -8.55 -24.91
C VAL A 232 -8.88 -9.27 -26.02
N ASP A 233 -8.19 -8.53 -26.87
CA ASP A 233 -7.32 -9.04 -27.92
C ASP A 233 -5.85 -8.92 -27.51
N GLU A 234 -4.94 -9.62 -28.20
CA GLU A 234 -3.51 -9.63 -27.84
C GLU A 234 -2.89 -8.24 -27.84
N GLU A 235 -3.31 -7.38 -28.78
CA GLU A 235 -2.81 -6.00 -28.89
C GLU A 235 -3.23 -5.13 -27.69
N ASP A 236 -4.29 -5.44 -26.99
CA ASP A 236 -4.80 -4.69 -25.86
C ASP A 236 -3.85 -4.76 -24.65
N PHE A 237 -3.01 -5.78 -24.56
CA PHE A 237 -1.97 -5.88 -23.52
C PHE A 237 -0.94 -4.74 -23.58
N LEU A 238 -0.74 -4.09 -24.74
CA LEU A 238 0.19 -2.95 -24.87
C LEU A 238 -0.21 -1.75 -24.00
N SER A 239 -1.47 -1.64 -23.64
CA SER A 239 -2.02 -0.60 -22.76
C SER A 239 -2.74 -1.19 -21.55
N ALA A 240 -2.20 -2.29 -21.03
CA ALA A 240 -2.66 -2.93 -19.80
C ALA A 240 -1.75 -2.58 -18.63
N GLU A 241 -2.34 -2.48 -17.45
CA GLU A 241 -1.67 -2.50 -16.14
C GLU A 241 -2.29 -3.66 -15.36
N ILE A 242 -1.64 -4.82 -15.41
CA ILE A 242 -2.12 -6.04 -14.74
C ILE A 242 -1.06 -6.49 -13.75
N GLU A 243 -1.47 -6.54 -12.51
CA GLU A 243 -0.70 -6.96 -11.35
C GLU A 243 -1.02 -8.42 -11.01
N VAL A 244 0.02 -9.15 -10.65
CA VAL A 244 -0.04 -10.54 -10.22
C VAL A 244 0.17 -10.56 -8.71
N VAL A 245 -0.88 -10.97 -8.00
CA VAL A 245 -0.94 -10.91 -6.54
C VAL A 245 -1.33 -12.27 -5.96
N PRO A 246 -1.07 -12.55 -4.67
CA PRO A 246 -1.53 -13.79 -4.03
C PRO A 246 -3.06 -13.91 -4.08
N ALA A 247 -3.55 -15.05 -4.54
CA ALA A 247 -4.98 -15.35 -4.61
C ALA A 247 -5.55 -15.66 -3.22
N GLY A 248 -6.76 -15.17 -2.96
CA GLY A 248 -7.52 -15.46 -1.74
C GLY A 248 -7.48 -14.36 -0.70
N ALA A 249 -8.45 -14.41 0.21
CA ALA A 249 -8.69 -13.37 1.21
C ALA A 249 -7.71 -13.42 2.39
N ALA A 250 -7.50 -12.27 3.02
CA ALA A 250 -6.82 -12.16 4.31
C ALA A 250 -7.60 -12.93 5.40
N ARG A 251 -6.88 -13.50 6.36
CA ARG A 251 -7.44 -14.40 7.39
C ARG A 251 -6.98 -14.04 8.78
N ASP A 252 -7.82 -14.37 9.76
CA ASP A 252 -7.39 -14.41 11.16
C ASP A 252 -6.21 -15.36 11.33
N TYR A 253 -5.21 -14.93 12.10
CA TYR A 253 -3.99 -15.68 12.33
C TYR A 253 -3.75 -15.90 13.84
N GLY A 254 -3.27 -17.11 14.17
CA GLY A 254 -3.10 -17.57 15.57
C GLY A 254 -4.38 -18.15 16.17
N PHE A 255 -4.23 -18.98 17.20
CA PHE A 255 -5.36 -19.65 17.86
C PHE A 255 -6.33 -18.67 18.51
N ASP A 256 -5.83 -17.56 19.03
CA ASP A 256 -6.60 -16.49 19.66
C ASP A 256 -7.15 -15.45 18.67
N ARG A 257 -6.82 -15.60 17.37
CA ARG A 257 -7.23 -14.69 16.29
C ARG A 257 -6.82 -13.23 16.53
N SER A 258 -5.75 -13.01 17.29
CA SER A 258 -5.26 -11.66 17.63
C SER A 258 -4.52 -10.97 16.48
N MET A 259 -4.25 -11.70 15.41
CA MET A 259 -3.48 -11.24 14.26
C MET A 259 -4.27 -11.42 12.95
N ILE A 260 -3.82 -10.75 11.89
CA ILE A 260 -4.30 -10.92 10.51
C ILE A 260 -3.12 -11.27 9.62
N MET A 261 -3.29 -12.31 8.80
CA MET A 261 -2.40 -12.63 7.69
C MET A 261 -3.05 -12.21 6.38
N GLY A 262 -2.36 -11.39 5.60
CA GLY A 262 -2.85 -10.86 4.32
C GLY A 262 -1.73 -10.42 3.40
N TYR A 263 -2.06 -10.12 2.16
CA TYR A 263 -1.15 -9.53 1.18
C TYR A 263 -1.20 -8.00 1.24
N GLY A 264 -0.03 -7.37 1.29
CA GLY A 264 0.10 -5.92 1.19
C GLY A 264 -0.33 -5.18 2.47
N HIS A 265 -0.05 -5.73 3.66
CA HIS A 265 -0.11 -4.95 4.89
C HIS A 265 0.84 -3.76 4.83
N ASP A 266 1.96 -3.91 4.17
CA ASP A 266 2.87 -2.86 3.74
C ASP A 266 2.30 -2.15 2.49
N ASP A 267 1.78 -0.90 2.52
CA ASP A 267 1.56 -0.10 3.75
C ASP A 267 0.05 0.16 4.00
N ARG A 268 -0.82 -0.71 3.49
CA ARG A 268 -2.29 -0.55 3.61
C ARG A 268 -2.75 -0.62 5.06
N VAL A 269 -1.97 -1.25 5.96
CA VAL A 269 -2.27 -1.29 7.39
C VAL A 269 -2.12 0.07 8.06
N CYS A 270 -1.33 0.98 7.48
CA CYS A 270 -1.24 2.38 7.91
C CYS A 270 -2.18 3.29 7.09
N ALA A 271 -2.37 3.01 5.81
CA ALA A 271 -3.28 3.78 4.95
C ALA A 271 -4.74 3.69 5.42
N TYR A 272 -5.21 2.51 5.78
CA TYR A 272 -6.60 2.31 6.23
C TYR A 272 -6.95 3.08 7.50
N PRO A 273 -6.20 2.99 8.62
CA PRO A 273 -6.50 3.79 9.82
C PRO A 273 -6.24 5.29 9.60
N SER A 274 -5.33 5.70 8.69
CA SER A 274 -5.17 7.11 8.31
C SER A 274 -6.42 7.66 7.64
N PHE A 275 -6.99 6.91 6.70
CA PHE A 275 -8.27 7.24 6.07
C PHE A 275 -9.42 7.24 7.07
N ALA A 276 -9.53 6.19 7.91
CA ALA A 276 -10.57 6.10 8.93
C ALA A 276 -10.53 7.28 9.91
N ALA A 277 -9.32 7.69 10.34
CA ALA A 277 -9.15 8.86 11.20
C ALA A 277 -9.68 10.15 10.55
N MET A 278 -9.48 10.33 9.23
CA MET A 278 -10.03 11.49 8.52
C MET A 278 -11.56 11.54 8.55
N LEU A 279 -12.23 10.40 8.57
CA LEU A 279 -13.71 10.35 8.64
C LEU A 279 -14.24 10.83 10.00
N GLU A 280 -13.44 10.71 11.07
CA GLU A 280 -13.78 11.19 12.43
C GLU A 280 -13.55 12.69 12.63
N ILE A 281 -12.88 13.37 11.70
CA ILE A 281 -12.57 14.80 11.82
C ILE A 281 -13.68 15.64 11.19
N GLU A 282 -14.20 16.61 11.96
CA GLU A 282 -15.27 17.52 11.46
C GLU A 282 -14.76 18.95 11.27
N LYS A 283 -14.23 19.58 12.32
CA LYS A 283 -13.73 20.96 12.30
C LYS A 283 -12.42 21.03 13.07
N PRO A 284 -11.30 20.64 12.44
CA PRO A 284 -10.00 20.70 13.11
C PRO A 284 -9.51 22.14 13.26
N GLN A 285 -8.60 22.38 14.19
CA GLN A 285 -7.93 23.68 14.31
C GLN A 285 -7.03 23.94 13.10
N HIS A 286 -6.13 23.04 12.78
CA HIS A 286 -5.35 23.05 11.53
C HIS A 286 -6.00 22.18 10.47
N THR A 287 -5.89 22.55 9.21
CA THR A 287 -6.35 21.70 8.12
C THR A 287 -5.76 20.29 8.27
N SER A 288 -6.63 19.30 8.34
CA SER A 288 -6.24 17.89 8.40
C SER A 288 -6.12 17.31 7.00
N VAL A 289 -5.10 16.50 6.77
CA VAL A 289 -4.83 15.87 5.46
C VAL A 289 -4.57 14.38 5.65
N CYS A 290 -5.14 13.56 4.76
CA CYS A 290 -4.70 12.19 4.53
C CYS A 290 -4.19 12.09 3.09
N LEU A 291 -2.91 11.76 2.93
CA LEU A 291 -2.22 11.66 1.65
C LEU A 291 -1.88 10.19 1.39
N LEU A 292 -2.53 9.60 0.40
CA LEU A 292 -2.35 8.21 -0.02
C LEU A 292 -1.66 8.19 -1.37
N VAL A 293 -0.46 7.63 -1.43
CA VAL A 293 0.43 7.71 -2.60
C VAL A 293 0.72 6.33 -3.18
N ASP A 294 1.15 6.33 -4.42
CA ASP A 294 1.59 5.17 -5.20
C ASP A 294 3.13 5.19 -5.36
N LYS A 295 3.71 4.07 -5.77
CA LYS A 295 5.12 3.93 -6.19
C LYS A 295 6.16 4.06 -5.08
N GLU A 296 5.78 3.98 -3.82
CA GLU A 296 6.75 4.01 -2.71
C GLU A 296 7.78 2.89 -2.90
N GLU A 297 7.33 1.69 -3.19
CA GLU A 297 8.11 0.47 -3.32
C GLU A 297 9.16 0.49 -4.44
N ILE A 298 9.06 1.45 -5.33
CA ILE A 298 10.04 1.68 -6.43
C ILE A 298 10.68 3.07 -6.38
N GLY A 299 10.66 3.71 -5.19
CA GLY A 299 11.35 4.97 -4.92
C GLY A 299 10.52 6.23 -5.10
N SER A 300 9.19 6.14 -5.11
CA SER A 300 8.25 7.28 -5.18
C SER A 300 8.38 8.15 -6.43
N VAL A 301 9.01 7.65 -7.50
CA VAL A 301 9.24 8.36 -8.76
C VAL A 301 8.09 8.11 -9.75
N GLY A 302 7.67 9.15 -10.45
CA GLY A 302 6.59 9.09 -11.45
C GLY A 302 5.38 9.92 -11.08
N ALA A 303 4.43 10.04 -12.01
CA ALA A 303 3.30 10.97 -11.92
C ALA A 303 2.34 10.70 -10.74
N SER A 304 2.23 9.45 -10.29
CA SER A 304 1.40 9.05 -9.14
C SER A 304 2.19 8.88 -7.84
N GLY A 305 3.54 8.93 -7.88
CA GLY A 305 4.40 8.82 -6.70
C GLY A 305 4.48 10.12 -5.89
N MET A 306 4.99 10.02 -4.66
CA MET A 306 5.13 11.16 -3.75
C MET A 306 6.05 12.27 -4.29
N GLN A 307 6.98 11.97 -5.18
CA GLN A 307 7.86 12.97 -5.81
C GLN A 307 7.17 13.79 -6.90
N SER A 308 5.93 13.47 -7.28
CA SER A 308 5.13 14.30 -8.18
C SER A 308 4.68 15.59 -7.50
N HIS A 309 4.31 16.60 -8.29
CA HIS A 309 3.76 17.85 -7.75
C HIS A 309 2.30 17.75 -7.30
N PHE A 310 1.67 16.58 -7.40
CA PHE A 310 0.25 16.40 -7.12
C PHE A 310 -0.20 16.98 -5.77
N PHE A 311 0.58 16.71 -4.70
CA PHE A 311 0.22 17.21 -3.37
C PHE A 311 0.39 18.73 -3.27
N GLU A 312 1.51 19.28 -3.75
CA GLU A 312 1.77 20.72 -3.79
C GLU A 312 0.73 21.48 -4.61
N ASP A 313 0.38 20.96 -5.80
CA ASP A 313 -0.65 21.51 -6.67
C ASP A 313 -2.04 21.46 -6.01
N SER A 314 -2.37 20.38 -5.33
CA SER A 314 -3.62 20.27 -4.57
C SER A 314 -3.69 21.31 -3.45
N VAL A 315 -2.62 21.53 -2.70
CA VAL A 315 -2.54 22.59 -1.67
C VAL A 315 -2.68 23.98 -2.29
N ALA A 316 -2.04 24.22 -3.43
CA ALA A 316 -2.13 25.50 -4.15
C ALA A 316 -3.58 25.80 -4.57
N GLU A 317 -4.30 24.81 -5.11
CA GLU A 317 -5.71 24.95 -5.49
C GLU A 317 -6.62 25.16 -4.27
N ILE A 318 -6.38 24.45 -3.16
CA ILE A 318 -7.10 24.70 -1.90
C ILE A 318 -6.92 26.15 -1.44
N ILE A 319 -5.68 26.67 -1.44
CA ILE A 319 -5.38 28.05 -1.08
C ILE A 319 -6.12 29.05 -2.01
N ASN A 320 -6.12 28.79 -3.30
CA ASN A 320 -6.85 29.62 -4.28
C ASN A 320 -8.37 29.66 -4.01
N LEU A 321 -8.94 28.53 -3.61
CA LEU A 321 -10.37 28.43 -3.28
C LEU A 321 -10.70 29.00 -1.90
N LEU A 322 -9.75 29.05 -0.96
CA LEU A 322 -9.92 29.69 0.36
C LEU A 322 -9.88 31.23 0.29
N GLY A 323 -9.13 31.81 -0.66
CA GLY A 323 -9.03 33.29 -0.75
C GLY A 323 -8.05 33.77 -1.80
N GLU A 324 -7.22 34.74 -1.41
CA GLU A 324 -6.16 35.25 -2.28
C GLU A 324 -5.00 34.28 -2.35
N TYR A 325 -4.73 33.80 -3.56
CA TYR A 325 -3.58 32.95 -3.85
C TYR A 325 -2.27 33.74 -3.86
N SER A 326 -1.23 33.17 -3.29
CA SER A 326 0.15 33.52 -3.59
C SER A 326 1.05 32.30 -3.39
N GLU A 327 2.10 32.21 -4.19
CA GLU A 327 3.16 31.19 -4.09
C GLU A 327 3.77 31.12 -2.66
N LEU A 328 3.91 32.28 -2.01
CA LEU A 328 4.45 32.35 -0.66
C LEU A 328 3.52 31.69 0.37
N LYS A 329 2.19 31.78 0.17
CA LYS A 329 1.22 31.08 1.03
C LYS A 329 1.37 29.56 0.92
N VAL A 330 1.53 29.03 -0.30
CA VAL A 330 1.79 27.59 -0.53
C VAL A 330 3.04 27.15 0.23
N ARG A 331 4.15 27.88 0.07
CA ARG A 331 5.41 27.56 0.73
C ARG A 331 5.31 27.59 2.25
N ARG A 332 4.59 28.57 2.81
CA ARG A 332 4.36 28.68 4.27
C ARG A 332 3.47 27.55 4.77
N ALA A 333 2.39 27.25 4.06
CA ALA A 333 1.49 26.14 4.42
C ALA A 333 2.25 24.81 4.49
N LEU A 334 3.06 24.51 3.48
CA LEU A 334 3.88 23.30 3.44
C LEU A 334 4.94 23.33 4.56
N HIS A 335 5.74 24.41 4.66
CA HIS A 335 6.82 24.51 5.63
C HIS A 335 6.37 24.36 7.09
N ASN A 336 5.23 24.94 7.43
CA ASN A 336 4.69 24.93 8.80
C ASN A 336 3.91 23.64 9.14
N SER A 337 3.79 22.72 8.19
CA SER A 337 3.03 21.48 8.38
C SER A 337 3.77 20.45 9.25
N ARG A 338 2.98 19.53 9.79
CA ARG A 338 3.41 18.42 10.64
C ARG A 338 2.93 17.12 10.04
N VAL A 339 3.77 16.10 10.01
CA VAL A 339 3.51 14.87 9.29
C VAL A 339 3.79 13.65 10.17
N LEU A 340 2.85 12.74 10.22
CA LEU A 340 3.11 11.34 10.46
C LEU A 340 3.23 10.66 9.09
N SER A 341 4.45 10.35 8.68
CA SER A 341 4.73 9.52 7.50
C SER A 341 4.47 8.09 7.93
N SER A 342 3.25 7.66 7.66
CA SER A 342 2.85 6.31 8.06
C SER A 342 3.48 5.31 7.11
N ASP A 343 4.25 4.40 7.69
CA ASP A 343 4.88 3.28 6.99
C ASP A 343 5.17 2.19 8.01
N VAL A 344 5.04 0.94 7.62
CA VAL A 344 5.20 -0.20 8.52
C VAL A 344 6.60 -0.28 9.12
N SER A 345 6.71 -0.92 10.27
CA SER A 345 7.99 -1.20 10.94
C SER A 345 8.19 -2.69 11.06
N ALA A 346 9.43 -3.16 10.82
CA ALA A 346 9.77 -4.56 11.01
C ALA A 346 9.60 -4.98 12.49
N ALA A 347 8.70 -5.91 12.75
CA ALA A 347 8.51 -6.48 14.07
C ALA A 347 9.66 -7.41 14.45
N PHE A 348 9.96 -7.49 15.74
CA PHE A 348 10.87 -8.48 16.25
C PHE A 348 10.34 -9.90 15.99
N ASP A 349 11.07 -10.65 15.17
CA ASP A 349 10.76 -12.05 14.92
C ASP A 349 11.65 -12.95 15.78
N PRO A 350 11.07 -13.77 16.68
CA PRO A 350 11.84 -14.69 17.53
C PRO A 350 12.58 -15.77 16.75
N ASN A 351 12.20 -16.06 15.50
CA ASN A 351 12.93 -16.98 14.61
C ASN A 351 14.21 -16.34 14.05
N TYR A 352 14.30 -15.00 14.01
CA TYR A 352 15.43 -14.27 13.42
C TYR A 352 16.02 -13.21 14.38
N PRO A 353 16.33 -13.55 15.65
CA PRO A 353 16.75 -12.56 16.65
C PRO A 353 18.11 -11.93 16.33
N SER A 354 18.90 -12.57 15.46
CA SER A 354 20.26 -12.12 15.13
C SER A 354 20.31 -10.80 14.36
N VAL A 355 19.25 -10.42 13.65
CA VAL A 355 19.17 -9.19 12.84
C VAL A 355 18.52 -8.02 13.59
N MET A 356 18.03 -8.22 14.81
CA MET A 356 17.31 -7.21 15.61
C MET A 356 18.10 -6.76 16.83
N GLU A 357 17.93 -5.50 17.22
CA GLU A 357 18.39 -4.94 18.52
C GLU A 357 17.18 -4.83 19.45
N LYS A 358 17.11 -5.66 20.50
CA LYS A 358 15.91 -5.87 21.33
C LYS A 358 15.39 -4.60 22.03
N ARG A 359 16.23 -3.62 22.33
CA ARG A 359 15.80 -2.41 23.01
C ARG A 359 15.16 -1.38 22.07
N ASN A 360 15.53 -1.42 20.80
CA ASN A 360 15.15 -0.44 19.79
C ASN A 360 14.47 -1.10 18.57
N CYS A 361 13.69 -2.15 18.76
CA CYS A 361 12.88 -2.78 17.72
C CYS A 361 11.39 -2.73 18.08
N ALA A 362 10.54 -2.85 17.09
CA ALA A 362 9.09 -2.93 17.26
C ALA A 362 8.66 -4.33 17.73
N TYR A 363 7.61 -4.39 18.53
CA TYR A 363 7.00 -5.64 19.00
C TYR A 363 5.51 -5.63 18.74
N PHE A 364 4.94 -6.77 18.45
CA PHE A 364 3.49 -6.94 18.39
C PHE A 364 2.82 -6.66 19.73
N GLY A 365 1.63 -6.06 19.66
CA GLY A 365 0.84 -5.76 20.83
C GLY A 365 1.39 -4.60 21.68
N LYS A 366 2.20 -3.71 21.08
CA LYS A 366 2.74 -2.54 21.77
C LYS A 366 2.26 -1.21 21.20
N GLY A 367 1.31 -1.26 20.28
CA GLY A 367 0.68 -0.10 19.67
C GLY A 367 1.49 0.52 18.54
N LEU A 368 1.18 1.79 18.25
CA LEU A 368 1.76 2.59 17.19
C LEU A 368 3.28 2.67 17.31
N VAL A 369 4.01 2.52 16.20
CA VAL A 369 5.48 2.60 16.17
C VAL A 369 5.90 3.99 15.70
N LEU A 370 6.86 4.60 16.39
CA LEU A 370 7.55 5.83 15.96
C LEU A 370 8.99 5.48 15.61
N ASN A 371 9.39 5.73 14.36
CA ASN A 371 10.77 5.63 13.92
C ASN A 371 11.36 7.03 13.76
N LYS A 372 12.31 7.37 14.63
CA LYS A 372 12.99 8.67 14.54
C LYS A 372 13.71 8.83 13.19
N TYR A 373 14.21 7.72 12.64
CA TYR A 373 14.85 7.60 11.33
C TYR A 373 14.74 6.15 10.84
N THR A 374 14.82 5.96 9.52
CA THR A 374 14.68 4.64 8.87
C THR A 374 15.87 4.28 7.98
N GLY A 375 16.72 5.23 7.61
CA GLY A 375 17.82 5.06 6.67
C GLY A 375 18.92 4.10 7.12
N ALA A 376 19.61 3.52 6.14
CA ALA A 376 20.74 2.61 6.34
C ALA A 376 22.10 3.35 6.45
N ARG A 377 23.14 2.65 6.89
CA ARG A 377 24.54 3.11 6.82
C ARG A 377 24.75 4.52 7.33
N GLY A 378 24.48 4.76 8.60
CA GLY A 378 24.61 6.11 9.19
C GLY A 378 23.45 7.03 8.86
N LYS A 379 22.22 6.50 8.79
CA LYS A 379 20.96 7.22 8.53
C LYS A 379 20.86 7.86 7.14
N SER A 380 21.57 7.31 6.17
CA SER A 380 21.54 7.83 4.81
C SER A 380 20.19 7.61 4.14
N GLY A 381 19.71 8.65 3.41
CA GLY A 381 18.47 8.57 2.63
C GLY A 381 17.19 8.52 3.47
N SER A 382 17.20 9.05 4.70
CA SER A 382 16.01 9.14 5.55
C SER A 382 15.84 10.50 6.20
N ASN A 383 14.64 10.77 6.69
CA ASN A 383 14.40 11.85 7.64
C ASN A 383 15.00 11.47 9.02
N ASP A 384 15.44 12.45 9.80
CA ASP A 384 15.79 12.30 11.22
C ASP A 384 14.94 13.30 12.02
N ALA A 385 13.87 12.81 12.64
CA ALA A 385 12.85 13.65 13.28
C ALA A 385 13.40 14.51 14.42
N ASN A 386 12.94 15.76 14.50
CA ASN A 386 13.35 16.72 15.51
C ASN A 386 12.88 16.32 16.91
N ALA A 387 13.74 16.53 17.91
CA ALA A 387 13.46 16.16 19.29
C ALA A 387 12.22 16.88 19.87
N GLU A 388 12.03 18.15 19.53
CA GLU A 388 10.88 18.97 19.93
C GLU A 388 9.58 18.40 19.37
N TYR A 389 9.58 17.96 18.12
CA TYR A 389 8.41 17.35 17.50
C TYR A 389 8.07 15.99 18.13
N ILE A 390 9.07 15.15 18.38
CA ILE A 390 8.88 13.88 19.10
C ILE A 390 8.30 14.13 20.51
N ALA A 391 8.80 15.13 21.22
CA ALA A 391 8.31 15.47 22.57
C ALA A 391 6.83 15.90 22.52
N LYS A 392 6.42 16.67 21.50
CA LYS A 392 5.03 17.05 21.26
C LYS A 392 4.15 15.84 21.01
N LEU A 393 4.56 14.91 20.13
CA LEU A 393 3.81 13.70 19.82
C LEU A 393 3.65 12.79 21.06
N ARG A 394 4.72 12.61 21.83
CA ARG A 394 4.65 11.84 23.08
C ARG A 394 3.60 12.39 24.03
N ARG A 395 3.53 13.72 24.21
CA ARG A 395 2.49 14.35 25.03
C ARG A 395 1.09 14.06 24.45
N ILE A 396 0.88 14.28 23.17
CA ILE A 396 -0.42 14.02 22.51
C ILE A 396 -0.86 12.58 22.76
N PHE A 397 0.03 11.61 22.55
CA PHE A 397 -0.31 10.20 22.70
C PHE A 397 -0.56 9.81 24.16
N ASP A 398 0.25 10.36 25.11
CA ASP A 398 0.04 10.13 26.54
C ASP A 398 -1.31 10.75 27.00
N ASP A 399 -1.64 11.96 26.57
CA ASP A 399 -2.88 12.67 26.92
C ASP A 399 -4.14 11.95 26.38
N HIS A 400 -4.02 11.21 25.27
CA HIS A 400 -5.09 10.44 24.65
C HIS A 400 -5.04 8.92 24.95
N ASP A 401 -4.21 8.50 25.89
CA ASP A 401 -4.03 7.08 26.26
C ASP A 401 -3.71 6.16 25.05
N VAL A 402 -2.96 6.67 24.07
CA VAL A 402 -2.49 5.89 22.92
C VAL A 402 -1.29 5.04 23.33
N SER A 403 -1.35 3.72 23.07
CA SER A 403 -0.17 2.87 23.24
C SER A 403 0.77 3.08 22.06
N PHE A 404 2.02 3.44 22.34
CA PHE A 404 3.04 3.61 21.32
C PHE A 404 4.40 3.08 21.75
N GLN A 405 5.25 2.85 20.79
CA GLN A 405 6.63 2.41 20.97
C GLN A 405 7.56 3.12 20.00
N THR A 406 8.85 3.05 20.26
CA THR A 406 9.90 3.56 19.34
C THR A 406 10.67 2.38 18.76
N SER A 407 11.10 2.50 17.50
CA SER A 407 11.83 1.45 16.81
C SER A 407 12.90 2.01 15.87
N GLU A 408 13.86 1.17 15.56
CA GLU A 408 14.77 1.27 14.42
C GLU A 408 14.61 0.03 13.56
N LEU A 409 14.93 0.10 12.27
CA LEU A 409 14.80 -1.01 11.33
C LEU A 409 16.03 -1.93 11.41
N GLY A 410 15.97 -2.89 12.35
CA GLY A 410 17.04 -3.86 12.53
C GLY A 410 18.27 -3.34 13.26
N LYS A 411 19.35 -4.12 13.22
CA LYS A 411 20.66 -3.70 13.76
C LYS A 411 21.35 -2.70 12.86
N VAL A 412 22.19 -1.83 13.44
CA VAL A 412 23.13 -0.97 12.71
C VAL A 412 23.92 -1.80 11.70
N ASP A 413 24.10 -1.31 10.49
CA ASP A 413 24.72 -1.95 9.32
C ASP A 413 23.96 -3.12 8.68
N GLN A 414 22.79 -3.52 9.19
CA GLN A 414 21.98 -4.61 8.63
C GLN A 414 20.63 -4.16 8.10
N GLY A 415 20.00 -3.21 8.74
CA GLY A 415 18.68 -2.70 8.37
C GLY A 415 18.72 -1.29 7.81
N GLY A 416 17.59 -0.87 7.31
CA GLY A 416 17.32 0.48 6.82
C GLY A 416 16.63 0.46 5.46
N GLY A 417 15.71 1.40 5.27
CA GLY A 417 14.96 1.64 4.04
C GLY A 417 14.57 3.09 3.92
N GLY A 418 14.30 3.56 2.71
CA GLY A 418 13.67 4.87 2.48
C GLY A 418 12.18 4.76 2.72
N THR A 419 11.53 5.87 3.02
CA THR A 419 10.09 6.06 3.12
C THR A 419 9.73 7.39 2.47
N ILE A 420 8.46 7.74 2.36
CA ILE A 420 8.07 9.06 1.84
C ILE A 420 8.46 10.22 2.77
N ALA A 421 8.88 9.96 3.99
CA ALA A 421 9.21 10.97 5.00
C ALA A 421 10.24 11.99 4.53
N TYR A 422 11.32 11.57 3.89
CA TYR A 422 12.37 12.48 3.43
C TYR A 422 11.88 13.44 2.34
N ILE A 423 10.91 13.01 1.52
CA ILE A 423 10.33 13.81 0.44
C ILE A 423 9.53 14.97 1.03
N LEU A 424 8.67 14.67 2.03
CA LEU A 424 7.89 15.67 2.76
C LEU A 424 8.80 16.59 3.57
N ALA A 425 9.87 16.06 4.17
CA ALA A 425 10.87 16.85 4.90
C ALA A 425 11.60 17.90 4.02
N ASN A 426 11.72 17.67 2.70
CA ASN A 426 12.30 18.63 1.77
C ASN A 426 11.54 19.97 1.71
N TYR A 427 10.26 19.99 2.05
CA TYR A 427 9.45 21.21 2.19
C TYR A 427 9.72 21.97 3.50
N GLY A 428 10.54 21.41 4.40
CA GLY A 428 10.83 21.98 5.73
C GLY A 428 9.79 21.61 6.79
N MET A 429 8.92 20.63 6.52
CA MET A 429 7.92 20.11 7.46
C MET A 429 8.56 19.41 8.65
N ASN A 430 7.87 19.36 9.78
CA ASN A 430 8.18 18.43 10.85
C ASN A 430 7.64 17.04 10.51
N VAL A 431 8.52 16.08 10.29
CA VAL A 431 8.15 14.73 9.84
C VAL A 431 8.74 13.68 10.78
N ILE A 432 7.97 12.64 11.05
CA ILE A 432 8.43 11.39 11.68
C ILE A 432 7.75 10.20 11.00
N ASP A 433 8.47 9.09 10.86
CA ASP A 433 7.88 7.83 10.43
C ASP A 433 7.07 7.21 11.57
N SER A 434 5.83 6.82 11.28
CA SER A 434 4.88 6.35 12.29
C SER A 434 3.93 5.31 11.70
N GLY A 435 4.05 4.05 12.09
CA GLY A 435 3.21 2.99 11.51
C GLY A 435 2.96 1.80 12.41
N VAL A 436 2.66 0.68 11.81
CA VAL A 436 2.29 -0.56 12.48
C VAL A 436 3.43 -1.58 12.35
N ALA A 437 3.66 -2.36 13.41
CA ALA A 437 4.62 -3.45 13.37
C ALA A 437 4.13 -4.59 12.47
N VAL A 438 4.98 -5.07 11.55
CA VAL A 438 4.66 -6.15 10.60
C VAL A 438 5.71 -7.25 10.62
N LEU A 439 5.28 -8.49 10.48
CA LEU A 439 6.13 -9.64 10.19
C LEU A 439 6.00 -10.04 8.71
N ASN A 440 7.07 -10.63 8.17
CA ASN A 440 7.12 -11.04 6.76
C ASN A 440 6.99 -9.88 5.75
N MET A 441 7.41 -8.67 6.11
CA MET A 441 7.41 -7.51 5.22
C MET A 441 7.90 -7.88 3.82
N HIS A 442 7.19 -7.43 2.76
CA HIS A 442 7.44 -7.74 1.35
C HIS A 442 7.23 -9.21 0.92
N ALA A 443 6.74 -10.08 1.82
CA ALA A 443 6.36 -11.43 1.42
C ALA A 443 4.93 -11.46 0.83
N PRO A 444 4.56 -12.48 0.06
CA PRO A 444 3.18 -12.66 -0.42
C PRO A 444 2.13 -12.69 0.70
N TRP A 445 2.53 -13.07 1.91
CA TRP A 445 1.67 -13.11 3.09
C TRP A 445 2.40 -12.50 4.29
N GLU A 446 1.91 -11.36 4.72
CA GLU A 446 2.41 -10.59 5.86
C GLU A 446 1.49 -10.76 7.06
N ILE A 447 1.97 -10.39 8.25
CA ILE A 447 1.21 -10.57 9.49
C ILE A 447 1.27 -9.30 10.32
N ILE A 448 0.10 -8.86 10.84
CA ILE A 448 -0.03 -7.73 11.77
C ILE A 448 -0.82 -8.11 13.01
N SER A 449 -0.67 -7.31 14.07
CA SER A 449 -1.50 -7.42 15.28
C SER A 449 -2.72 -6.51 15.19
N LYS A 450 -3.91 -7.05 15.49
CA LYS A 450 -5.18 -6.30 15.47
C LYS A 450 -5.19 -5.12 16.44
N VAL A 451 -4.57 -5.26 17.61
CA VAL A 451 -4.53 -4.17 18.58
C VAL A 451 -3.61 -3.05 18.15
N ASP A 452 -2.51 -3.36 17.43
CA ASP A 452 -1.59 -2.32 16.93
C ASP A 452 -2.26 -1.50 15.83
N LEU A 453 -3.02 -2.13 14.94
CA LEU A 453 -3.87 -1.47 13.94
C LEU A 453 -4.90 -0.52 14.62
N TYR A 454 -5.53 -0.96 15.71
CA TYR A 454 -6.52 -0.15 16.43
C TYR A 454 -5.88 1.02 17.19
N GLU A 455 -4.72 0.81 17.80
CA GLU A 455 -3.94 1.90 18.43
C GLU A 455 -3.42 2.91 17.38
N ALA A 456 -3.14 2.47 16.15
CA ALA A 456 -2.80 3.38 15.06
C ALA A 456 -3.96 4.31 14.72
N LEU A 457 -5.19 3.82 14.62
CA LEU A 457 -6.38 4.66 14.45
C LEU A 457 -6.47 5.72 15.55
N HIS A 458 -6.36 5.31 16.82
CA HIS A 458 -6.43 6.24 17.96
C HIS A 458 -5.32 7.28 17.92
N GLY A 459 -4.09 6.87 17.60
CA GLY A 459 -2.94 7.77 17.48
C GLY A 459 -3.12 8.78 16.36
N TYR A 460 -3.64 8.36 15.22
CA TYR A 460 -3.88 9.21 14.05
C TYR A 460 -5.01 10.23 14.32
N VAL A 461 -6.09 9.81 14.96
CA VAL A 461 -7.18 10.73 15.39
C VAL A 461 -6.64 11.77 16.38
N ALA A 462 -5.88 11.35 17.40
CA ALA A 462 -5.29 12.25 18.38
C ALA A 462 -4.33 13.26 17.71
N PHE A 463 -3.50 12.80 16.78
CA PHE A 463 -2.60 13.66 16.01
C PHE A 463 -3.35 14.71 15.18
N LEU A 464 -4.36 14.32 14.43
CA LEU A 464 -5.12 15.24 13.59
C LEU A 464 -5.84 16.33 14.43
N LYS A 465 -6.24 16.00 15.66
CA LYS A 465 -6.92 16.94 16.57
C LYS A 465 -6.00 17.90 17.28
N GLU A 466 -4.79 17.46 17.69
CA GLU A 466 -3.97 18.15 18.68
C GLU A 466 -2.59 18.64 18.20
N ALA A 467 -2.12 18.20 17.01
CA ALA A 467 -0.76 18.49 16.54
C ALA A 467 -0.53 19.92 16.03
#